data_b1482282b29a6c8146507202808bc536
#
_entry.id   b1482282b29a6c8146507202808bc536
#
_cell.length_a   1.000
_cell.length_b   1.000
_cell.length_c   1.000
_cell.angle_alpha   90.00
_cell.angle_beta   90.00
_cell.angle_gamma   90.00
#
_symmetry.space_group_name_H-M   'P 1'
#
loop_
_entity.id
_entity.type
_entity.pdbx_description
1 polymer ?
#
loop_
_entity_poly.entity_id
_entity_poly.type
_entity_poly.pdbx_seq_one_letter_code
_entity_poly.pdbx_strand_id
1 'polypeptide(L)'
;MIVLGERPVSKMMSLDETILFKLDDLQQHTVRETLEIVYQALEEKGYDPVNQIVGYLMSGDPAYIPRHKDARNLIRRHERDEIMEKLVSYYIHQEEK
;
A
#
# COMPACT_ATOMS: atom_id res chain seq x y z
N MET A 1 25.28 25.31 -4.46
CA MET A 1 25.01 25.28 -4.40
C MET A 1 24.70 25.07 -4.25
N ILE A 2 24.64 24.82 -4.38
CA ILE A 2 24.31 24.68 -4.21
C ILE A 2 23.94 24.34 -4.02
N VAL A 3 24.08 24.17 -4.02
CA VAL A 3 23.68 24.02 -3.75
C VAL A 3 23.39 23.64 -3.45
N LEU A 4 23.51 23.46 -3.32
CA LEU A 4 23.19 23.19 -3.06
C LEU A 4 22.75 22.82 -2.91
N GLY A 5 22.89 22.83 -2.83
CA GLY A 5 22.41 22.65 -2.77
C GLY A 5 22.02 22.00 -2.85
N GLU A 6 21.93 21.85 -2.98
CA GLU A 6 21.55 21.46 -3.23
C GLU A 6 21.14 20.82 -3.49
N ARG A 7 21.11 20.56 -3.54
CA ARG A 7 20.94 20.04 -3.99
C ARG A 7 20.73 19.24 -4.22
N PRO A 8 20.49 19.31 -4.17
CA PRO A 8 20.24 18.54 -4.67
C PRO A 8 20.41 17.55 -4.94
N VAL A 9 20.65 16.91 -4.54
CA VAL A 9 20.57 15.97 -4.87
C VAL A 9 19.90 15.32 -5.76
N SER A 10 18.95 15.34 -5.56
CA SER A 10 18.05 14.90 -6.54
C SER A 10 18.33 15.45 -7.87
N LYS A 11 18.87 16.53 -7.86
CA LYS A 11 19.24 17.16 -9.10
C LYS A 11 20.30 16.38 -9.85
N MET A 12 20.88 15.42 -9.21
CA MET A 12 21.90 14.62 -9.83
C MET A 12 21.33 13.52 -10.70
N MET A 13 20.04 13.28 -10.63
CA MET A 13 19.43 12.20 -11.40
C MET A 13 19.20 12.66 -12.84
N SER A 14 19.38 11.74 -13.77
CA SER A 14 19.03 12.01 -15.14
C SER A 14 17.51 12.09 -15.27
N LEU A 15 17.06 12.63 -16.38
CA LEU A 15 15.64 12.73 -16.62
C LEU A 15 15.00 11.35 -16.65
N ASP A 16 15.67 10.38 -17.28
CA ASP A 16 15.15 9.03 -17.37
C ASP A 16 15.00 8.41 -15.99
N GLU A 17 15.98 8.63 -15.15
CA GLU A 17 15.93 8.08 -13.81
C GLU A 17 14.80 8.70 -13.02
N THR A 18 14.58 9.98 -13.21
CA THR A 18 13.49 10.65 -12.53
C THR A 18 12.14 10.10 -12.96
N ILE A 19 11.99 9.85 -14.26
CA ILE A 19 10.75 9.32 -14.77
C ILE A 19 10.51 7.91 -14.24
N LEU A 20 11.53 7.08 -14.25
CA LEU A 20 11.40 5.72 -13.73
C LEU A 20 11.03 5.71 -12.27
N PHE A 21 11.64 6.61 -11.51
CA PHE A 21 11.34 6.70 -10.10
C PHE A 21 9.88 7.08 -9.89
N LYS A 22 9.36 8.00 -10.67
CA LYS A 22 7.97 8.41 -10.55
C LYS A 22 7.01 7.30 -10.95
N LEU A 23 7.35 6.57 -12.00
CA LEU A 23 6.52 5.46 -12.42
C LEU A 23 6.45 4.39 -11.34
N ASP A 24 7.59 4.11 -10.74
CA ASP A 24 7.66 3.15 -9.66
C ASP A 24 6.78 3.60 -8.50
N ASP A 25 6.87 4.88 -8.16
CA ASP A 25 6.09 5.44 -7.08
C ASP A 25 4.59 5.33 -7.38
N LEU A 26 4.21 5.56 -8.63
CA LEU A 26 2.81 5.46 -9.01
C LEU A 26 2.29 4.04 -8.94
N GLN A 27 3.16 3.07 -9.15
CA GLN A 27 2.75 1.67 -9.14
C GLN A 27 2.85 1.03 -7.78
N GLN A 28 3.50 1.70 -6.86
CA GLN A 28 3.67 1.16 -5.53
C GLN A 28 2.83 1.95 -4.54
N HIS A 29 2.09 1.23 -3.77
CA HIS A 29 1.29 1.84 -2.71
C HIS A 29 1.82 1.36 -1.38
N THR A 30 1.75 2.23 -0.39
CA THR A 30 2.04 1.82 0.98
C THR A 30 0.98 0.82 1.42
N VAL A 31 1.28 0.11 2.49
CA VAL A 31 0.30 -0.80 3.07
C VAL A 31 -0.98 -0.03 3.41
N ARG A 32 -0.83 1.17 3.97
CA ARG A 32 -1.99 1.97 4.33
C ARG A 32 -2.84 2.29 3.12
N GLU A 33 -2.21 2.78 2.06
CA GLU A 33 -2.95 3.13 0.85
C GLU A 33 -3.64 1.92 0.26
N THR A 34 -2.95 0.81 0.22
CA THR A 34 -3.52 -0.41 -0.31
C THR A 34 -4.74 -0.84 0.50
N LEU A 35 -4.62 -0.80 1.82
CA LEU A 35 -5.74 -1.21 2.65
C LEU A 35 -6.91 -0.28 2.49
N GLU A 36 -6.67 1.01 2.30
CA GLU A 36 -7.76 1.95 2.07
C GLU A 36 -8.50 1.64 0.78
N ILE A 37 -7.75 1.35 -0.27
CA ILE A 37 -8.37 1.02 -1.56
C ILE A 37 -9.14 -0.29 -1.45
N VAL A 38 -8.56 -1.27 -0.81
CA VAL A 38 -9.20 -2.57 -0.65
C VAL A 38 -10.48 -2.43 0.18
N TYR A 39 -10.41 -1.65 1.24
CA TYR A 39 -11.58 -1.40 2.09
C TYR A 39 -12.72 -0.81 1.26
N GLN A 40 -12.41 0.23 0.49
CA GLN A 40 -13.41 0.86 -0.34
C GLN A 40 -13.98 -0.11 -1.38
N ALA A 41 -13.12 -0.88 -1.99
CA ALA A 41 -13.56 -1.81 -3.01
C ALA A 41 -14.51 -2.85 -2.43
N LEU A 42 -14.22 -3.32 -1.23
CA LEU A 42 -15.08 -4.29 -0.58
C LEU A 42 -16.41 -3.68 -0.21
N GLU A 43 -16.38 -2.47 0.33
CA GLU A 43 -17.63 -1.78 0.69
C GLU A 43 -18.51 -1.58 -0.53
N GLU A 44 -17.90 -1.15 -1.61
CA GLU A 44 -18.68 -0.86 -2.81
C GLU A 44 -19.29 -2.12 -3.40
N LYS A 45 -18.68 -3.25 -3.15
CA LYS A 45 -19.22 -4.52 -3.64
C LYS A 45 -20.14 -5.19 -2.64
N GLY A 46 -20.37 -4.57 -1.50
CA GLY A 46 -21.34 -5.07 -0.55
C GLY A 46 -20.79 -6.08 0.44
N TYR A 47 -19.48 -6.21 0.53
CA TYR A 47 -18.86 -7.13 1.47
C TYR A 47 -18.54 -6.43 2.78
N ASP A 48 -18.33 -7.23 3.81
CA ASP A 48 -17.80 -6.74 5.09
C ASP A 48 -16.30 -6.59 4.95
N PRO A 49 -15.78 -5.35 4.89
CA PRO A 49 -14.37 -5.18 4.57
C PRO A 49 -13.43 -5.81 5.59
N VAL A 50 -13.74 -5.66 6.87
CA VAL A 50 -12.84 -6.19 7.89
C VAL A 50 -12.78 -7.71 7.82
N ASN A 51 -13.94 -8.35 7.72
CA ASN A 51 -13.96 -9.80 7.66
C ASN A 51 -13.23 -10.34 6.44
N GLN A 52 -13.41 -9.70 5.30
CA GLN A 52 -12.76 -10.17 4.08
C GLN A 52 -11.25 -9.98 4.13
N ILE A 53 -10.81 -8.84 4.67
CA ILE A 53 -9.37 -8.61 4.79
C ILE A 53 -8.76 -9.61 5.77
N VAL A 54 -9.42 -9.85 6.90
CA VAL A 54 -8.92 -10.83 7.86
C VAL A 54 -8.87 -12.21 7.23
N GLY A 55 -9.91 -12.58 6.48
CA GLY A 55 -9.92 -13.86 5.81
C GLY A 55 -8.75 -14.03 4.86
N TYR A 56 -8.47 -12.97 4.11
CA TYR A 56 -7.32 -13.00 3.22
C TYR A 56 -6.01 -13.18 3.99
N LEU A 57 -5.84 -12.41 5.05
CA LEU A 57 -4.60 -12.46 5.82
C LEU A 57 -4.38 -13.83 6.46
N MET A 58 -5.45 -14.44 6.90
CA MET A 58 -5.34 -15.74 7.56
C MET A 58 -5.11 -16.88 6.57
N SER A 59 -5.70 -16.78 5.40
CA SER A 59 -5.66 -17.90 4.45
C SER A 59 -4.68 -17.70 3.31
N GLY A 60 -4.44 -16.46 2.94
CA GLY A 60 -3.67 -16.18 1.74
C GLY A 60 -4.45 -16.35 0.46
N ASP A 61 -5.75 -16.54 0.56
CA ASP A 61 -6.59 -16.79 -0.62
C ASP A 61 -7.04 -15.46 -1.21
N PRO A 62 -6.54 -15.09 -2.38
CA PRO A 62 -6.91 -13.81 -2.97
C PRO A 62 -8.38 -13.69 -3.33
N ALA A 63 -9.11 -14.80 -3.32
CA ALA A 63 -10.54 -14.75 -3.62
C ALA A 63 -11.32 -13.93 -2.60
N TYR A 64 -10.77 -13.72 -1.41
CA TYR A 64 -11.42 -12.87 -0.42
C TYR A 64 -11.49 -11.41 -0.86
N ILE A 65 -10.67 -11.01 -1.84
CA ILE A 65 -10.55 -9.61 -2.24
C ILE A 65 -11.07 -9.46 -3.65
N PRO A 66 -11.96 -8.52 -3.94
CA PRO A 66 -12.51 -8.37 -5.28
C PRO A 66 -11.50 -7.78 -6.24
N ARG A 67 -11.76 -7.95 -7.51
CA ARG A 67 -10.92 -7.33 -8.53
C ARG A 67 -11.23 -5.85 -8.72
N HIS A 68 -12.35 -5.43 -8.19
CA HIS A 68 -12.79 -4.06 -8.28
C HIS A 68 -11.70 -3.11 -7.80
N LYS A 69 -11.45 -2.05 -8.56
CA LYS A 69 -10.41 -1.07 -8.25
C LYS A 69 -9.02 -1.69 -8.14
N ASP A 70 -8.82 -2.81 -8.79
CA ASP A 70 -7.54 -3.50 -8.78
C ASP A 70 -7.11 -3.93 -7.38
N ALA A 71 -8.08 -4.03 -6.49
CA ALA A 71 -7.79 -4.27 -5.07
C ALA A 71 -7.04 -5.59 -4.86
N ARG A 72 -7.44 -6.64 -5.57
CA ARG A 72 -6.82 -7.96 -5.40
C ARG A 72 -5.33 -7.90 -5.76
N ASN A 73 -5.01 -7.27 -6.88
CA ASN A 73 -3.61 -7.17 -7.28
C ASN A 73 -2.80 -6.30 -6.34
N LEU A 74 -3.42 -5.22 -5.86
CA LEU A 74 -2.72 -4.31 -4.97
C LEU A 74 -2.34 -4.98 -3.66
N ILE A 75 -3.28 -5.71 -3.06
CA ILE A 75 -2.99 -6.32 -1.76
C ILE A 75 -1.97 -7.44 -1.90
N ARG A 76 -1.96 -8.11 -3.04
CA ARG A 76 -1.02 -9.21 -3.26
C ARG A 76 0.42 -8.75 -3.43
N ARG A 77 0.64 -7.46 -3.65
CA ARG A 77 1.99 -6.93 -3.77
C ARG A 77 2.70 -6.83 -2.44
N HIS A 78 1.96 -6.91 -1.35
CA HIS A 78 2.53 -6.86 -0.02
C HIS A 78 2.56 -8.24 0.59
N GLU A 79 3.61 -8.52 1.38
CA GLU A 79 3.64 -9.75 2.14
C GLU A 79 2.59 -9.69 3.24
N ARG A 80 1.93 -10.80 3.47
CA ARG A 80 0.87 -10.80 4.48
C ARG A 80 1.41 -10.49 5.87
N ASP A 81 2.58 -11.00 6.19
CA ASP A 81 3.15 -10.70 7.49
C ASP A 81 3.50 -9.22 7.61
N GLU A 82 3.89 -8.59 6.51
CA GLU A 82 4.16 -7.15 6.53
C GLU A 82 2.88 -6.37 6.83
N ILE A 83 1.78 -6.78 6.21
CA ILE A 83 0.51 -6.12 6.45
C ILE A 83 0.10 -6.29 7.91
N MET A 84 0.23 -7.50 8.42
CA MET A 84 -0.14 -7.78 9.81
C MET A 84 0.72 -6.97 10.78
N GLU A 85 2.00 -6.90 10.48
CA GLU A 85 2.92 -6.14 11.32
C GLU A 85 2.52 -4.68 11.39
N LYS A 86 2.19 -4.11 10.24
CA LYS A 86 1.78 -2.71 10.20
C LYS A 86 0.48 -2.49 10.95
N LEU A 87 -0.46 -3.41 10.80
CA LEU A 87 -1.73 -3.29 11.50
C LEU A 87 -1.58 -3.35 13.00
N VAL A 88 -0.79 -4.32 13.46
CA VAL A 88 -0.57 -4.45 14.90
C VAL A 88 0.15 -3.24 15.45
N SER A 89 1.18 -2.81 14.75
CA SER A 89 1.95 -1.66 15.19
C SER A 89 1.09 -0.40 15.26
N TYR A 90 0.28 -0.21 14.24
CA TYR A 90 -0.60 0.96 14.21
C TYR A 90 -1.59 0.92 15.38
N TYR A 91 -2.17 -0.23 15.61
CA TYR A 91 -3.17 -0.37 16.66
C TYR A 91 -2.57 -0.10 18.05
N ILE A 92 -1.39 -0.66 18.26
CA ILE A 92 -0.71 -0.49 19.56
C ILE A 92 -0.37 0.98 19.79
N HIS A 93 0.14 1.65 18.77
CA HIS A 93 0.50 3.06 18.94
C HIS A 93 -0.72 3.93 19.14
N GLN A 94 -1.84 3.56 18.52
CA GLN A 94 -3.07 4.29 18.75
C GLN A 94 -3.57 4.10 20.17
N GLU A 95 -3.41 2.89 20.68
CA GLU A 95 -3.86 2.58 22.05
C GLU A 95 -3.07 3.35 23.09
N GLU A 96 -1.84 3.66 22.78
CA GLU A 96 -1.00 4.38 23.72
C GLU A 96 -1.46 5.80 23.95
N LYS A 97 -2.36 6.28 23.12
CA LYS A 97 -2.91 7.60 23.34
C LYS A 97 -4.05 7.57 24.31
#